data_b87d69683e18d29210c399cdf9fef86d
#
_entry.id   b87d69683e18d29210c399cdf9fef86d
#
_cell.length_a   1.000
_cell.length_b   1.000
_cell.length_c   1.000
_cell.angle_alpha   90.00
_cell.angle_beta   90.00
_cell.angle_gamma   90.00
#
_symmetry.space_group_name_H-M   'P 1'
#
loop_
_entity.id
_entity.type
_entity.pdbx_description
1 polymer ?
#
loop_
_entity_poly.entity_id
_entity_poly.type
_entity_poly.pdbx_seq_one_letter_code
_entity_poly.pdbx_strand_id
1 'polypeptide(L)'
;MLSEKFSLAAGVRWIYSDLTYDYSEDTSPGSAFAADIALYYQNYINLGSRECQLGLGMNISNIGSKISFGGDDRSEFIPTNLRLGASLMVPIDEYNRFSIAADANKLLVPTYPKINEGESTSDYEDRVQREYYDVSSISGIFKSFSDAPGGFSEELQEIQWSVGAEYTYHDQFSVRAGYHHESENKGNRKYFTVGAGFRMSVFSLDAGYVIATAKSNPLDQTLRFSLTFDMDGIKDLFHRR
;
A
#
# COMPACT_ATOMS: atom_id res chain seq x y z
N MET A 1 9.34 20.19 1.22
CA MET A 1 8.01 20.75 0.88
C MET A 1 8.13 21.60 -0.35
N LEU A 2 7.20 21.53 -1.29
CA LEU A 2 7.15 22.41 -2.47
C LEU A 2 6.39 23.71 -2.19
N SER A 3 5.43 23.67 -1.24
CA SER A 3 4.68 24.81 -0.72
C SER A 3 4.11 24.45 0.64
N GLU A 4 3.43 25.39 1.31
CA GLU A 4 2.72 25.14 2.58
C GLU A 4 1.64 24.06 2.47
N LYS A 5 1.09 23.87 1.27
CA LYS A 5 -0.02 22.93 1.00
C LYS A 5 0.41 21.66 0.27
N PHE A 6 1.61 21.63 -0.30
CA PHE A 6 2.04 20.57 -1.21
C PHE A 6 3.41 20.00 -0.84
N SER A 7 3.47 18.71 -0.64
CA SER A 7 4.69 17.97 -0.34
C SER A 7 4.95 16.91 -1.40
N LEU A 8 6.21 16.78 -1.80
CA LEU A 8 6.72 15.75 -2.68
C LEU A 8 7.78 14.95 -1.92
N ALA A 9 7.75 13.64 -2.05
CA ALA A 9 8.81 12.75 -1.59
C ALA A 9 9.20 11.79 -2.71
N ALA A 10 10.49 11.47 -2.76
CA ALA A 10 11.04 10.44 -3.64
C ALA A 10 12.00 9.57 -2.85
N GLY A 11 12.02 8.28 -3.16
CA GLY A 11 12.90 7.30 -2.55
C GLY A 11 13.51 6.40 -3.61
N VAL A 12 14.72 5.89 -3.34
CA VAL A 12 15.37 4.86 -4.16
C VAL A 12 15.74 3.71 -3.24
N ARG A 13 15.53 2.48 -3.71
CA ARG A 13 15.83 1.25 -2.99
C ARG A 13 16.62 0.30 -3.88
N TRP A 14 17.58 -0.37 -3.29
CA TRP A 14 18.15 -1.58 -3.82
C TRP A 14 17.54 -2.77 -3.05
N ILE A 15 17.06 -3.74 -3.79
CA ILE A 15 16.43 -4.95 -3.27
C ILE A 15 17.37 -6.10 -3.57
N TYR A 16 17.72 -6.84 -2.53
CA TYR A 16 18.47 -8.07 -2.63
C TYR A 16 17.66 -9.18 -1.95
N SER A 17 17.42 -10.26 -2.66
CA SER A 17 16.66 -11.40 -2.16
C SER A 17 17.39 -12.67 -2.46
N ASP A 18 17.73 -13.39 -1.41
CA ASP A 18 18.33 -14.73 -1.48
C ASP A 18 17.28 -15.74 -1.04
N LEU A 19 16.77 -16.49 -2.00
CA LEU A 19 15.80 -17.57 -1.80
C LEU A 19 16.45 -18.94 -1.95
N THR A 20 17.78 -18.99 -2.08
CA THR A 20 18.55 -20.22 -2.20
C THR A 20 18.65 -20.92 -0.84
N TYR A 21 17.59 -21.63 -0.46
CA TYR A 21 17.64 -22.53 0.69
C TYR A 21 18.05 -23.92 0.22
N ASP A 22 19.35 -24.16 0.27
CA ASP A 22 20.09 -25.43 0.40
C ASP A 22 19.94 -26.56 -0.65
N TYR A 23 19.20 -26.47 -1.75
CA TYR A 23 18.93 -27.67 -2.56
C TYR A 23 18.93 -27.57 -4.09
N SER A 24 19.31 -26.48 -4.71
CA SER A 24 19.51 -26.49 -6.17
C SER A 24 20.70 -25.63 -6.60
N GLU A 25 21.59 -26.24 -7.37
CA GLU A 25 22.76 -25.59 -8.00
C GLU A 25 22.33 -24.51 -9.04
N ASP A 26 21.04 -24.43 -9.36
CA ASP A 26 20.48 -23.59 -10.44
C ASP A 26 19.82 -22.28 -9.97
N THR A 27 19.76 -22.02 -8.65
CA THR A 27 19.18 -20.78 -8.13
C THR A 27 20.24 -19.81 -7.65
N SER A 28 20.18 -18.56 -8.10
CA SER A 28 21.06 -17.47 -7.65
C SER A 28 20.24 -16.37 -6.97
N PRO A 29 20.84 -15.61 -6.02
CA PRO A 29 20.17 -14.48 -5.43
C PRO A 29 19.75 -13.45 -6.47
N GLY A 30 18.54 -12.92 -6.31
CA GLY A 30 18.01 -11.89 -7.17
C GLY A 30 18.28 -10.48 -6.62
N SER A 31 18.47 -9.53 -7.52
CA SER A 31 18.55 -8.10 -7.15
C SER A 31 17.74 -7.24 -8.09
N ALA A 32 17.18 -6.15 -7.54
CA ALA A 32 16.43 -5.16 -8.29
C ALA A 32 16.64 -3.76 -7.72
N PHE A 33 16.48 -2.75 -8.56
CA PHE A 33 16.38 -1.35 -8.14
C PHE A 33 14.94 -0.89 -8.24
N ALA A 34 14.49 -0.10 -7.27
CA ALA A 34 13.16 0.47 -7.23
C ALA A 34 13.20 1.93 -6.80
N ALA A 35 12.29 2.72 -7.35
CA ALA A 35 12.04 4.09 -6.95
C ALA A 35 10.59 4.22 -6.46
N ASP A 36 10.40 5.14 -5.52
CA ASP A 36 9.08 5.52 -5.01
C ASP A 36 8.88 7.02 -5.21
N ILE A 37 7.67 7.42 -5.58
CA ILE A 37 7.27 8.82 -5.70
C ILE A 37 5.97 9.00 -4.93
N ALA A 38 5.94 9.98 -4.03
CA ALA A 38 4.75 10.31 -3.25
C ALA A 38 4.45 11.80 -3.33
N LEU A 39 3.16 12.12 -3.48
CA LEU A 39 2.61 13.46 -3.47
C LEU A 39 1.60 13.55 -2.33
N TYR A 40 1.62 14.66 -1.60
CA TYR A 40 0.63 14.95 -0.59
C TYR A 40 0.20 16.41 -0.69
N TYR A 41 -1.11 16.61 -0.75
CA TYR A 41 -1.76 17.91 -0.72
C TYR A 41 -2.60 18.03 0.54
N GLN A 42 -2.44 19.15 1.27
CA GLN A 42 -3.21 19.47 2.46
C GLN A 42 -3.79 20.87 2.32
N ASN A 43 -5.05 21.01 2.67
CA ASN A 43 -5.72 22.31 2.70
C ASN A 43 -6.78 22.35 3.79
N TYR A 44 -7.14 23.55 4.23
CA TYR A 44 -8.25 23.78 5.13
C TYR A 44 -9.47 24.22 4.32
N ILE A 45 -10.61 23.60 4.60
CA ILE A 45 -11.89 23.88 3.96
C ILE A 45 -12.95 24.12 5.03
N ASN A 46 -13.87 25.04 4.77
CA ASN A 46 -14.96 25.32 5.69
C ASN A 46 -16.17 24.43 5.38
N LEU A 47 -16.58 23.60 6.34
CA LEU A 47 -17.82 22.84 6.31
C LEU A 47 -18.80 23.44 7.35
N GLY A 48 -19.69 24.32 6.88
CA GLY A 48 -20.49 25.13 7.75
C GLY A 48 -19.64 26.11 8.57
N SER A 49 -19.73 26.04 9.89
CA SER A 49 -18.96 26.88 10.81
C SER A 49 -17.62 26.28 11.24
N ARG A 50 -17.24 25.10 10.73
CA ARG A 50 -16.03 24.39 11.13
C ARG A 50 -14.98 24.43 10.04
N GLU A 51 -13.75 24.76 10.42
CA GLU A 51 -12.59 24.64 9.55
C GLU A 51 -12.06 23.19 9.62
N CYS A 52 -12.21 22.47 8.53
CA CYS A 52 -11.82 21.06 8.41
C CYS A 52 -10.54 20.92 7.60
N GLN A 53 -9.72 19.92 7.91
CA GLN A 53 -8.49 19.65 7.19
C GLN A 53 -8.75 18.56 6.16
N LEU A 54 -8.55 18.89 4.88
CA LEU A 54 -8.58 17.96 3.75
C LEU A 54 -7.16 17.55 3.41
N GLY A 55 -6.92 16.23 3.34
CA GLY A 55 -5.69 15.64 2.84
C GLY A 55 -5.96 14.81 1.58
N LEU A 56 -5.13 14.96 0.55
CA LEU A 56 -5.12 14.11 -0.63
C LEU A 56 -3.72 13.56 -0.83
N GLY A 57 -3.60 12.26 -1.09
CA GLY A 57 -2.34 11.58 -1.26
C GLY A 57 -2.29 10.73 -2.53
N MET A 58 -1.13 10.69 -3.17
CA MET A 58 -0.81 9.75 -4.22
C MET A 58 0.58 9.16 -3.94
N ASN A 59 0.71 7.86 -4.12
CA ASN A 59 1.99 7.19 -4.03
C ASN A 59 2.09 6.15 -5.16
N ILE A 60 3.21 6.15 -5.87
CA ILE A 60 3.60 5.07 -6.76
C ILE A 60 4.88 4.50 -6.20
N SER A 61 4.81 3.26 -5.73
CA SER A 61 5.94 2.56 -5.12
C SER A 61 6.45 1.44 -6.01
N ASN A 62 7.73 1.09 -5.82
CA ASN A 62 8.41 0.02 -6.56
C ASN A 62 8.42 0.22 -8.09
N ILE A 63 8.59 1.44 -8.57
CA ILE A 63 8.89 1.70 -10.00
C ILE A 63 10.32 1.22 -10.24
N GLY A 64 10.52 0.06 -10.87
CA GLY A 64 11.87 -0.47 -10.91
C GLY A 64 12.13 -1.55 -11.94
N SER A 65 13.32 -2.15 -11.84
CA SER A 65 13.71 -3.28 -12.68
C SER A 65 12.95 -4.54 -12.29
N LYS A 66 12.86 -5.48 -13.21
CA LYS A 66 12.49 -6.85 -12.90
C LYS A 66 13.54 -7.52 -12.02
N ILE A 67 13.19 -8.60 -11.35
CA ILE A 67 14.06 -9.43 -10.55
C ILE A 67 14.14 -10.85 -11.13
N SER A 68 15.32 -11.46 -11.16
CA SER A 68 15.54 -12.84 -11.60
C SER A 68 16.24 -13.63 -10.50
N PHE A 69 15.86 -14.88 -10.29
CA PHE A 69 16.38 -15.80 -9.27
C PHE A 69 17.07 -17.04 -9.85
N GLY A 70 17.65 -16.96 -11.00
CA GLY A 70 18.34 -18.10 -11.60
C GLY A 70 18.98 -17.75 -12.92
N GLY A 71 19.64 -18.75 -13.53
CA GLY A 71 20.25 -18.62 -14.85
C GLY A 71 19.26 -18.57 -16.01
N ASP A 72 17.94 -18.65 -15.75
CA ASP A 72 16.91 -18.52 -16.75
C ASP A 72 16.75 -17.07 -17.16
N ASP A 73 16.48 -16.83 -18.46
CA ASP A 73 16.19 -15.51 -19.03
C ASP A 73 14.84 -14.90 -18.54
N ARG A 74 14.18 -15.59 -17.59
CA ARG A 74 12.90 -15.16 -17.03
C ARG A 74 13.11 -14.26 -15.83
N SER A 75 12.62 -13.03 -15.95
CA SER A 75 12.64 -12.05 -14.87
C SER A 75 11.22 -11.61 -14.52
N GLU A 76 10.91 -11.58 -13.24
CA GLU A 76 9.60 -11.24 -12.70
C GLU A 76 9.48 -9.75 -12.39
N PHE A 77 8.28 -9.21 -12.54
CA PHE A 77 8.00 -7.85 -12.13
C PHE A 77 8.04 -7.72 -10.61
N ILE A 78 8.72 -6.69 -10.10
CA ILE A 78 8.53 -6.29 -8.71
C ILE A 78 7.14 -5.65 -8.54
N PRO A 79 6.52 -5.73 -7.35
CA PRO A 79 5.13 -5.29 -7.15
C PRO A 79 5.02 -3.76 -7.15
N THR A 80 5.05 -3.17 -8.34
CA THR A 80 4.76 -1.74 -8.51
C THR A 80 3.31 -1.48 -8.13
N ASN A 81 3.07 -0.49 -7.27
CA ASN A 81 1.74 -0.23 -6.75
C ASN A 81 1.39 1.25 -6.78
N LEU A 82 0.20 1.57 -7.28
CA LEU A 82 -0.41 2.89 -7.18
C LEU A 82 -1.36 2.93 -5.99
N ARG A 83 -1.19 3.91 -5.12
CA ARG A 83 -2.12 4.23 -4.03
C ARG A 83 -2.62 5.65 -4.18
N LEU A 84 -3.93 5.82 -4.12
CA LEU A 84 -4.60 7.11 -4.03
C LEU A 84 -5.37 7.15 -2.71
N GLY A 85 -5.26 8.25 -1.98
CA GLY A 85 -5.91 8.41 -0.69
C GLY A 85 -6.51 9.78 -0.51
N ALA A 86 -7.59 9.84 0.27
CA ALA A 86 -8.21 11.06 0.72
C ALA A 86 -8.56 10.97 2.20
N SER A 87 -8.41 12.07 2.92
CA SER A 87 -8.78 12.17 4.32
C SER A 87 -9.43 13.50 4.65
N LEU A 88 -10.35 13.48 5.59
CA LEU A 88 -11.02 14.66 6.12
C LEU A 88 -11.00 14.58 7.65
N MET A 89 -10.38 15.57 8.28
CA MET A 89 -10.43 15.76 9.73
C MET A 89 -11.39 16.91 10.05
N VAL A 90 -12.35 16.63 10.92
CA VAL A 90 -13.36 17.55 11.39
C VAL A 90 -13.15 17.81 12.88
N PRO A 91 -12.81 19.04 13.30
CA PRO A 91 -12.78 19.39 14.71
C PRO A 91 -14.24 19.49 15.22
N ILE A 92 -14.57 18.71 16.24
CA ILE A 92 -15.89 18.75 16.89
C ILE A 92 -15.91 19.91 17.88
N ASP A 93 -14.86 20.01 18.71
CA ASP A 93 -14.57 21.10 19.64
C ASP A 93 -13.06 21.19 19.91
N GLU A 94 -12.63 21.94 20.93
CA GLU A 94 -11.20 22.15 21.28
C GLU A 94 -10.45 20.85 21.63
N TYR A 95 -11.16 19.81 22.10
CA TYR A 95 -10.58 18.55 22.57
C TYR A 95 -10.92 17.36 21.68
N ASN A 96 -11.95 17.46 20.87
CA ASN A 96 -12.54 16.34 20.15
C ASN A 96 -12.35 16.51 18.64
N ARG A 97 -11.76 15.51 17.97
CA ARG A 97 -11.62 15.46 16.52
C ARG A 97 -12.12 14.13 15.98
N PHE A 98 -12.73 14.20 14.82
CA PHE A 98 -13.14 13.05 14.06
C PHE A 98 -12.49 13.08 12.68
N SER A 99 -11.89 11.98 12.27
CA SER A 99 -11.25 11.85 10.97
C SER A 99 -11.85 10.67 10.21
N ILE A 100 -12.02 10.83 8.92
CA ILE A 100 -12.36 9.76 7.99
C ILE A 100 -11.31 9.73 6.89
N ALA A 101 -10.92 8.54 6.45
CA ALA A 101 -9.99 8.35 5.35
C ALA A 101 -10.45 7.21 4.44
N ALA A 102 -10.14 7.32 3.16
CA ALA A 102 -10.36 6.28 2.18
C ALA A 102 -9.15 6.18 1.26
N ASP A 103 -8.77 4.95 0.91
CA ASP A 103 -7.68 4.63 0.01
C ASP A 103 -8.14 3.67 -1.08
N ALA A 104 -7.58 3.85 -2.28
CA ALA A 104 -7.66 2.90 -3.39
C ALA A 104 -6.25 2.49 -3.79
N ASN A 105 -6.03 1.19 -3.95
CA ASN A 105 -4.76 0.61 -4.37
C ASN A 105 -4.93 -0.22 -5.62
N LYS A 106 -4.02 -0.11 -6.56
CA LYS A 106 -3.94 -0.97 -7.74
C LYS A 106 -2.50 -1.42 -7.94
N LEU A 107 -2.32 -2.74 -8.11
CA LEU A 107 -1.04 -3.31 -8.52
C LEU A 107 -0.82 -2.99 -10.00
N LEU A 108 0.30 -2.33 -10.31
CA LEU A 108 0.70 -1.91 -11.66
C LEU A 108 1.66 -2.94 -12.28
N VAL A 109 1.24 -4.21 -12.28
CA VAL A 109 1.96 -5.33 -12.88
C VAL A 109 1.05 -5.95 -13.92
N PRO A 110 1.54 -6.31 -15.12
CA PRO A 110 0.72 -6.92 -16.13
C PRO A 110 0.06 -8.21 -15.64
N THR A 111 -1.17 -8.43 -16.07
CA THR A 111 -1.87 -9.69 -15.80
C THR A 111 -1.15 -10.84 -16.52
N TYR A 112 -0.84 -11.90 -15.76
CA TYR A 112 -0.21 -13.10 -16.33
C TYR A 112 -1.18 -13.79 -17.31
N PRO A 113 -0.78 -14.07 -18.55
CA PRO A 113 -1.66 -14.65 -19.56
C PRO A 113 -2.19 -16.03 -19.13
N LYS A 114 -3.49 -16.25 -19.27
CA LYS A 114 -4.11 -17.57 -19.06
C LYS A 114 -4.12 -18.36 -20.37
N ILE A 115 -4.04 -19.68 -20.30
CA ILE A 115 -4.17 -20.54 -21.47
C ILE A 115 -5.56 -20.39 -22.10
N ASN A 116 -5.62 -20.24 -23.43
CA ASN A 116 -6.88 -20.16 -24.17
C ASN A 116 -7.41 -21.55 -24.54
N GLU A 117 -8.72 -21.69 -24.72
CA GLU A 117 -9.30 -22.94 -25.17
C GLU A 117 -8.71 -23.34 -26.52
N GLY A 118 -8.18 -24.58 -26.62
CA GLY A 118 -7.59 -25.10 -27.83
C GLY A 118 -6.19 -24.62 -28.18
N GLU A 119 -5.57 -23.79 -27.33
CA GLU A 119 -4.18 -23.33 -27.49
C GLU A 119 -3.20 -24.48 -27.20
N SER A 120 -2.18 -24.66 -28.03
CA SER A 120 -1.11 -25.62 -27.74
C SER A 120 -0.20 -25.08 -26.63
N THR A 121 0.49 -25.98 -25.92
CA THR A 121 1.45 -25.58 -24.88
C THR A 121 2.56 -24.69 -25.44
N SER A 122 3.07 -25.00 -26.64
CA SER A 122 4.11 -24.19 -27.28
C SER A 122 3.61 -22.77 -27.65
N ASP A 123 2.39 -22.65 -28.22
CA ASP A 123 1.84 -21.33 -28.56
C ASP A 123 1.57 -20.50 -27.32
N TYR A 124 1.12 -21.15 -26.24
CA TYR A 124 0.94 -20.50 -24.94
C TYR A 124 2.27 -20.00 -24.34
N GLU A 125 3.32 -20.81 -24.34
CA GLU A 125 4.66 -20.40 -23.84
C GLU A 125 5.21 -19.24 -24.65
N ASP A 126 5.13 -19.28 -25.99
CA ASP A 126 5.55 -18.20 -26.88
C ASP A 126 4.75 -16.91 -26.62
N ARG A 127 3.45 -17.03 -26.33
CA ARG A 127 2.61 -15.88 -26.00
C ARG A 127 2.95 -15.30 -24.64
N VAL A 128 3.15 -16.13 -23.61
CA VAL A 128 3.60 -15.70 -22.29
C VAL A 128 4.95 -14.98 -22.38
N GLN A 129 5.89 -15.52 -23.18
CA GLN A 129 7.18 -14.88 -23.38
C GLN A 129 7.01 -13.45 -23.93
N ARG A 130 6.25 -13.28 -25.00
CA ARG A 130 6.04 -11.97 -25.66
C ARG A 130 5.20 -11.00 -24.84
N GLU A 131 4.14 -11.48 -24.17
CA GLU A 131 3.14 -10.62 -23.52
C GLU A 131 3.46 -10.31 -22.08
N TYR A 132 4.36 -11.09 -21.45
CA TYR A 132 4.72 -10.91 -20.05
C TYR A 132 6.23 -10.74 -19.85
N TYR A 133 7.04 -11.72 -20.26
CA TYR A 133 8.49 -11.67 -19.98
C TYR A 133 9.25 -10.65 -20.82
N ASP A 134 8.90 -10.43 -22.07
CA ASP A 134 9.56 -9.42 -22.94
C ASP A 134 9.06 -8.00 -22.70
N VAL A 135 7.98 -7.82 -21.93
CA VAL A 135 7.44 -6.50 -21.61
C VAL A 135 8.37 -5.79 -20.60
N SER A 136 8.78 -4.56 -20.92
CA SER A 136 9.58 -3.75 -20.00
C SER A 136 8.78 -3.35 -18.77
N SER A 137 9.47 -3.07 -17.63
CA SER A 137 8.81 -2.66 -16.39
C SER A 137 7.91 -1.44 -16.57
N ILE A 138 8.38 -0.43 -17.30
CA ILE A 138 7.60 0.79 -17.57
C ILE A 138 6.39 0.50 -18.45
N SER A 139 6.56 -0.29 -19.53
CA SER A 139 5.44 -0.67 -20.40
C SER A 139 4.42 -1.51 -19.63
N GLY A 140 4.88 -2.37 -18.71
CA GLY A 140 4.03 -3.15 -17.82
C GLY A 140 3.13 -2.29 -16.94
N ILE A 141 3.64 -1.18 -16.39
CA ILE A 141 2.86 -0.22 -15.61
C ILE A 141 1.66 0.31 -16.41
N PHE A 142 1.88 0.73 -17.66
CA PHE A 142 0.78 1.24 -18.49
C PHE A 142 -0.16 0.14 -18.97
N LYS A 143 0.38 -1.04 -19.29
CA LYS A 143 -0.41 -2.20 -19.72
C LYS A 143 -1.39 -2.65 -18.65
N SER A 144 -0.99 -2.63 -17.38
CA SER A 144 -1.80 -3.07 -16.23
C SER A 144 -3.12 -2.33 -16.02
N PHE A 145 -3.39 -1.25 -16.76
CA PHE A 145 -4.67 -0.55 -16.69
C PHE A 145 -5.73 -1.08 -17.67
N SER A 146 -5.37 -2.01 -18.54
CA SER A 146 -6.29 -2.48 -19.62
C SER A 146 -6.01 -3.90 -20.09
N ASP A 147 -5.34 -4.73 -19.30
CA ASP A 147 -4.92 -6.07 -19.71
C ASP A 147 -5.68 -7.22 -19.01
N ALA A 148 -6.68 -6.90 -18.19
CA ALA A 148 -7.51 -7.90 -17.56
C ALA A 148 -8.35 -8.65 -18.62
N PRO A 149 -8.32 -10.01 -18.65
CA PRO A 149 -9.03 -10.81 -19.65
C PRO A 149 -10.55 -10.58 -19.69
N GLY A 150 -11.16 -10.26 -18.55
CA GLY A 150 -12.60 -9.92 -18.44
C GLY A 150 -12.90 -8.45 -18.75
N GLY A 151 -11.94 -7.69 -19.29
CA GLY A 151 -12.08 -6.28 -19.64
C GLY A 151 -12.29 -5.36 -18.44
N PHE A 152 -12.92 -4.21 -18.66
CA PHE A 152 -13.05 -3.15 -17.67
C PHE A 152 -13.69 -3.60 -16.34
N SER A 153 -14.61 -4.55 -16.37
CA SER A 153 -15.22 -5.08 -15.14
C SER A 153 -14.23 -5.85 -14.28
N GLU A 154 -13.29 -6.58 -14.88
CA GLU A 154 -12.23 -7.29 -14.15
C GLU A 154 -11.14 -6.30 -13.68
N GLU A 155 -10.82 -5.28 -14.46
CA GLU A 155 -9.92 -4.20 -14.05
C GLU A 155 -10.39 -3.50 -12.76
N LEU A 156 -11.69 -3.24 -12.63
CA LEU A 156 -12.26 -2.68 -11.41
C LEU A 156 -12.11 -3.63 -10.19
N GLN A 157 -12.09 -4.95 -10.42
CA GLN A 157 -11.89 -5.94 -9.36
C GLN A 157 -10.44 -5.99 -8.85
N GLU A 158 -9.48 -5.45 -9.60
CA GLU A 158 -8.09 -5.34 -9.18
C GLU A 158 -7.85 -4.18 -8.21
N ILE A 159 -8.81 -3.27 -8.11
CA ILE A 159 -8.73 -2.16 -7.17
C ILE A 159 -9.10 -2.65 -5.78
N GLN A 160 -8.13 -2.62 -4.88
CA GLN A 160 -8.35 -2.81 -3.45
C GLN A 160 -8.70 -1.45 -2.84
N TRP A 161 -9.68 -1.42 -1.96
CA TRP A 161 -10.03 -0.16 -1.28
C TRP A 161 -10.17 -0.35 0.22
N SER A 162 -9.90 0.72 0.94
CA SER A 162 -10.00 0.77 2.39
C SER A 162 -10.72 2.03 2.81
N VAL A 163 -11.51 1.93 3.87
CA VAL A 163 -12.07 3.09 4.55
C VAL A 163 -11.79 2.97 6.04
N GLY A 164 -11.53 4.09 6.69
CA GLY A 164 -11.27 4.13 8.12
C GLY A 164 -11.81 5.40 8.75
N ALA A 165 -12.11 5.29 10.02
CA ALA A 165 -12.51 6.40 10.86
C ALA A 165 -11.70 6.41 12.16
N GLU A 166 -11.38 7.59 12.64
CA GLU A 166 -10.69 7.82 13.90
C GLU A 166 -11.39 8.91 14.69
N TYR A 167 -11.59 8.65 15.97
CA TYR A 167 -11.96 9.67 16.93
C TYR A 167 -10.78 9.92 17.87
N THR A 168 -10.39 11.18 18.04
CA THR A 168 -9.29 11.58 18.90
C THR A 168 -9.78 12.53 19.99
N TYR A 169 -9.43 12.22 21.23
CA TYR A 169 -9.69 13.03 22.41
C TYR A 169 -8.41 13.63 22.97
N HIS A 170 -8.39 14.96 23.12
CA HIS A 170 -7.33 15.73 23.75
C HIS A 170 -5.94 15.52 23.12
N ASP A 171 -5.87 15.12 21.84
CA ASP A 171 -4.63 14.72 21.15
C ASP A 171 -3.87 13.55 21.81
N GLN A 172 -4.45 12.95 22.82
CA GLN A 172 -3.83 11.90 23.63
C GLN A 172 -4.45 10.53 23.38
N PHE A 173 -5.76 10.43 23.33
CA PHE A 173 -6.45 9.14 23.15
C PHE A 173 -7.10 9.09 21.79
N SER A 174 -6.93 7.98 21.10
CA SER A 174 -7.61 7.73 19.83
C SER A 174 -8.23 6.35 19.81
N VAL A 175 -9.39 6.24 19.17
CA VAL A 175 -10.00 4.97 18.79
C VAL A 175 -10.22 4.97 17.29
N ARG A 176 -10.00 3.81 16.68
CA ARG A 176 -9.99 3.65 15.22
C ARG A 176 -10.81 2.44 14.82
N ALA A 177 -11.49 2.56 13.70
CA ALA A 177 -12.13 1.43 13.04
C ALA A 177 -11.92 1.56 11.54
N GLY A 178 -11.77 0.43 10.85
CA GLY A 178 -11.56 0.42 9.41
C GLY A 178 -12.07 -0.85 8.77
N TYR A 179 -12.21 -0.81 7.45
CA TYR A 179 -12.56 -1.93 6.61
C TYR A 179 -11.69 -1.94 5.36
N HIS A 180 -11.16 -3.10 5.02
CA HIS A 180 -10.43 -3.37 3.80
C HIS A 180 -11.16 -4.35 2.91
N HIS A 181 -11.18 -4.07 1.61
CA HIS A 181 -11.83 -4.88 0.61
C HIS A 181 -10.90 -5.20 -0.56
N GLU A 182 -10.79 -6.48 -0.87
CA GLU A 182 -10.21 -7.02 -2.08
C GLU A 182 -11.19 -7.99 -2.72
N SER A 183 -11.30 -7.97 -4.05
CA SER A 183 -12.22 -8.84 -4.79
C SER A 183 -11.91 -10.33 -4.54
N GLU A 184 -12.96 -11.16 -4.53
CA GLU A 184 -12.84 -12.61 -4.38
C GLU A 184 -11.97 -13.27 -5.46
N ASN A 185 -12.00 -12.70 -6.65
CA ASN A 185 -11.23 -13.20 -7.81
C ASN A 185 -9.77 -12.72 -7.81
N LYS A 186 -9.38 -11.80 -6.91
CA LYS A 186 -8.07 -11.13 -6.91
C LYS A 186 -7.35 -11.22 -5.56
N GLY A 187 -7.69 -12.22 -4.73
CA GLY A 187 -7.02 -12.48 -3.44
C GLY A 187 -7.96 -12.58 -2.24
N ASN A 188 -9.18 -12.02 -2.33
CA ASN A 188 -10.25 -12.16 -1.33
C ASN A 188 -9.87 -11.73 0.10
N ARG A 189 -9.02 -10.73 0.25
CA ARG A 189 -8.64 -10.19 1.56
C ARG A 189 -9.65 -9.14 1.99
N LYS A 190 -10.61 -9.57 2.82
CA LYS A 190 -11.65 -8.71 3.40
C LYS A 190 -11.55 -8.80 4.91
N TYR A 191 -11.40 -7.65 5.58
CA TYR A 191 -11.28 -7.62 7.03
C TYR A 191 -11.69 -6.28 7.62
N PHE A 192 -12.18 -6.33 8.85
CA PHE A 192 -12.33 -5.16 9.71
C PHE A 192 -11.09 -4.99 10.58
N THR A 193 -10.81 -3.76 10.94
CA THR A 193 -9.79 -3.42 11.93
C THR A 193 -10.39 -2.56 13.02
N VAL A 194 -9.96 -2.78 14.25
CA VAL A 194 -10.23 -1.90 15.38
C VAL A 194 -8.93 -1.58 16.07
N GLY A 195 -8.81 -0.39 16.63
CA GLY A 195 -7.57 0.01 17.28
C GLY A 195 -7.79 1.11 18.29
N ALA A 196 -6.81 1.27 19.17
CA ALA A 196 -6.73 2.35 20.13
C ALA A 196 -5.29 2.88 20.18
N GLY A 197 -5.15 4.18 20.40
CA GLY A 197 -3.87 4.85 20.54
C GLY A 197 -3.83 5.72 21.79
N PHE A 198 -2.65 5.79 22.38
CA PHE A 198 -2.35 6.69 23.48
C PHE A 198 -1.05 7.42 23.21
N ARG A 199 -1.08 8.76 23.26
CA ARG A 199 0.08 9.62 23.00
C ARG A 199 0.37 10.50 24.21
N MET A 200 1.64 10.52 24.59
CA MET A 200 2.21 11.49 25.52
C MET A 200 3.27 12.34 24.80
N SER A 201 3.81 13.33 25.52
CA SER A 201 4.82 14.25 24.97
C SER A 201 6.07 13.56 24.41
N VAL A 202 6.42 12.39 24.91
CA VAL A 202 7.67 11.69 24.55
C VAL A 202 7.48 10.34 23.91
N PHE A 203 6.27 9.75 23.98
CA PHE A 203 5.98 8.47 23.34
C PHE A 203 4.53 8.35 22.90
N SER A 204 4.28 7.48 21.94
CA SER A 204 2.95 7.00 21.59
C SER A 204 2.90 5.47 21.58
N LEU A 205 1.81 4.92 22.07
CA LEU A 205 1.49 3.49 22.06
C LEU A 205 0.21 3.29 21.24
N ASP A 206 0.26 2.42 20.24
CA ASP A 206 -0.89 2.05 19.43
C ASP A 206 -1.09 0.54 19.50
N ALA A 207 -2.35 0.13 19.60
CA ALA A 207 -2.78 -1.26 19.51
C ALA A 207 -3.84 -1.40 18.42
N GLY A 208 -3.75 -2.45 17.61
CA GLY A 208 -4.71 -2.74 16.55
C GLY A 208 -4.97 -4.23 16.43
N TYR A 209 -6.21 -4.57 16.13
CA TYR A 209 -6.68 -5.94 15.94
C TYR A 209 -7.38 -6.09 14.60
N VAL A 210 -7.09 -7.19 13.90
CA VAL A 210 -7.66 -7.53 12.59
C VAL A 210 -8.68 -8.65 12.76
N ILE A 211 -9.86 -8.46 12.16
CA ILE A 211 -10.97 -9.41 12.15
C ILE A 211 -11.27 -9.75 10.70
N ALA A 212 -10.80 -10.89 10.21
CA ALA A 212 -11.06 -11.32 8.85
C ALA A 212 -12.51 -11.73 8.65
N THR A 213 -13.08 -11.38 7.51
CA THR A 213 -14.43 -11.80 7.12
C THR A 213 -14.41 -12.92 6.08
N ALA A 214 -13.26 -13.09 5.39
CA ALA A 214 -13.06 -14.15 4.42
C ALA A 214 -12.37 -15.36 5.08
N LYS A 215 -12.86 -16.56 4.78
CA LYS A 215 -12.20 -17.81 5.19
C LYS A 215 -10.82 -17.88 4.55
N SER A 216 -9.79 -18.23 5.31
CA SER A 216 -8.38 -18.35 4.85
C SER A 216 -7.62 -17.03 4.70
N ASN A 217 -8.02 -15.95 5.37
CA ASN A 217 -7.21 -14.74 5.40
C ASN A 217 -6.05 -14.93 6.40
N PRO A 218 -4.78 -14.87 5.96
CA PRO A 218 -3.62 -15.06 6.85
C PRO A 218 -3.46 -13.96 7.91
N LEU A 219 -4.18 -12.84 7.76
CA LEU A 219 -4.17 -11.74 8.72
C LEU A 219 -5.23 -11.87 9.81
N ASP A 220 -6.04 -12.96 9.79
CA ASP A 220 -7.09 -13.15 10.80
C ASP A 220 -6.49 -13.25 12.21
N GLN A 221 -7.16 -12.62 13.16
CA GLN A 221 -6.76 -12.58 14.58
C GLN A 221 -5.37 -11.97 14.82
N THR A 222 -4.86 -11.15 13.88
CA THR A 222 -3.59 -10.46 14.06
C THR A 222 -3.73 -9.31 15.05
N LEU A 223 -2.96 -9.36 16.12
CA LEU A 223 -2.81 -8.28 17.09
C LEU A 223 -1.47 -7.57 16.85
N ARG A 224 -1.51 -6.25 16.71
CA ARG A 224 -0.32 -5.42 16.48
C ARG A 224 -0.19 -4.38 17.57
N PHE A 225 1.03 -4.23 18.07
CA PHE A 225 1.42 -3.12 18.94
C PHE A 225 2.52 -2.30 18.29
N SER A 226 2.45 -0.99 18.44
CA SER A 226 3.49 -0.06 18.01
C SER A 226 3.81 0.89 19.14
N LEU A 227 5.10 1.05 19.43
CA LEU A 227 5.61 2.01 20.39
C LEU A 227 6.57 2.96 19.66
N THR A 228 6.27 4.25 19.71
CA THR A 228 7.05 5.29 19.04
C THR A 228 7.56 6.28 20.08
N PHE A 229 8.82 6.68 19.97
CA PHE A 229 9.43 7.70 20.84
C PHE A 229 9.69 8.98 20.05
N ASP A 230 9.34 10.13 20.67
CA ASP A 230 9.69 11.44 20.16
C ASP A 230 11.04 11.86 20.76
N MET A 231 12.09 11.85 19.93
CA MET A 231 13.45 12.17 20.36
C MET A 231 13.62 13.64 20.74
N ASP A 232 12.85 14.53 20.14
CA ASP A 232 12.91 15.96 20.47
C ASP A 232 12.19 16.24 21.79
N GLY A 233 11.03 15.61 22.00
CA GLY A 233 10.37 15.65 23.32
C GLY A 233 11.23 15.08 24.45
N ILE A 234 12.01 14.02 24.18
CA ILE A 234 12.95 13.45 25.16
C ILE A 234 14.08 14.44 25.47
N LYS A 235 14.68 15.08 24.47
CA LYS A 235 15.73 16.11 24.65
C LYS A 235 15.23 17.28 25.53
N ASP A 236 14.01 17.75 25.25
CA ASP A 236 13.39 18.83 26.00
C ASP A 236 13.19 18.49 27.48
N LEU A 237 12.90 17.25 27.83
CA LEU A 237 12.81 16.78 29.20
C LEU A 237 14.16 16.85 29.92
N PHE A 238 15.27 16.57 29.22
CA PHE A 238 16.63 16.64 29.83
C PHE A 238 17.19 18.05 29.88
N HIS A 239 16.72 18.98 29.05
CA HIS A 239 17.19 20.39 29.07
C HIS A 239 16.39 21.30 30.02
N ARG A 240 15.29 20.83 30.58
CA ARG A 240 14.47 21.55 31.58
C ARG A 240 14.95 21.38 33.03
N ARG A 241 16.20 20.86 33.23
CA ARG A 241 16.83 20.78 34.55
C ARG A 241 17.91 21.82 34.72
#